data_911148c094157e1b775871aae8dafef3
#
_entry.id   911148c094157e1b775871aae8dafef3
#
_cell.length_a   1.000
_cell.length_b   1.000
_cell.length_c   1.000
_cell.angle_alpha   90.00
_cell.angle_beta   90.00
_cell.angle_gamma   90.00
#
_symmetry.space_group_name_H-M   'P 1'
#
loop_
_entity.id
_entity.type
_entity.pdbx_description
1 polymer ?
#
loop_
_entity_poly.entity_id
_entity_poly.type
_entity_poly.pdbx_seq_one_letter_code
_entity_poly.pdbx_strand_id
1 'polypeptide(L)'
;MDLARAVAEEMGMTADIQNINFDGLIPALVSKNIDIAISGMTINDERKKNVLFSEPYYQSGLTIVVKKDNADINSFKDLAGKTVAVQIGTTSAKEVKKNPDIQVKELNSSADTFLELKAGGVQAVVNDRPVNDYYIAKSGEKDVRVVNELLTSEDYGIAMAKDNQELQKKVDEALKKLKENGKYDEIYKKWFGQKAE
;
A
#
# COMPACT_ATOMS: atom_id res chain seq x y z
N MET A 1 1.69 6.42 -9.70
CA MET A 1 2.01 7.70 -10.38
C MET A 1 0.98 8.10 -11.44
N ASP A 2 0.49 7.18 -12.28
CA ASP A 2 -0.48 7.53 -13.33
C ASP A 2 -1.79 8.08 -12.75
N LEU A 3 -2.31 7.47 -11.67
CA LEU A 3 -3.50 7.97 -10.98
C LEU A 3 -3.27 9.39 -10.41
N ALA A 4 -2.10 9.65 -9.81
CA ALA A 4 -1.78 10.96 -9.27
C ALA A 4 -1.79 12.05 -10.36
N ARG A 5 -1.21 11.76 -11.53
CA ARG A 5 -1.24 12.67 -12.68
C ARG A 5 -2.65 12.88 -13.21
N ALA A 6 -3.42 11.80 -13.35
CA ALA A 6 -4.79 11.88 -13.83
C ALA A 6 -5.69 12.69 -12.89
N VAL A 7 -5.56 12.51 -11.57
CA VAL A 7 -6.30 13.31 -10.58
C VAL A 7 -5.92 14.79 -10.67
N ALA A 8 -4.63 15.10 -10.76
CA ALA A 8 -4.18 16.50 -10.94
C ALA A 8 -4.72 17.12 -12.23
N GLU A 9 -4.66 16.40 -13.34
CA GLU A 9 -5.16 16.85 -14.65
C GLU A 9 -6.67 17.15 -14.60
N GLU A 10 -7.48 16.27 -13.98
CA GLU A 10 -8.92 16.52 -13.80
C GLU A 10 -9.22 17.74 -12.93
N MET A 11 -8.31 18.10 -12.04
CA MET A 11 -8.40 19.33 -11.24
C MET A 11 -7.84 20.57 -11.95
N GLY A 12 -7.34 20.44 -13.19
CA GLY A 12 -6.68 21.53 -13.92
C GLY A 12 -5.28 21.87 -13.37
N MET A 13 -4.61 20.92 -12.73
CA MET A 13 -3.32 21.09 -12.06
C MET A 13 -2.25 20.17 -12.67
N THR A 14 -1.00 20.43 -12.36
CA THR A 14 0.13 19.54 -12.69
C THR A 14 0.62 18.88 -11.41
N ALA A 15 0.86 17.57 -11.46
CA ALA A 15 1.41 16.85 -10.32
C ALA A 15 2.93 16.99 -10.26
N ASP A 16 3.43 17.56 -9.18
CA ASP A 16 4.83 17.46 -8.75
C ASP A 16 4.97 16.23 -7.83
N ILE A 17 5.64 15.18 -8.35
CA ILE A 17 5.71 13.89 -7.66
C ILE A 17 6.99 13.78 -6.87
N GLN A 18 6.87 13.70 -5.56
CA GLN A 18 7.97 13.52 -4.62
C GLN A 18 7.99 12.08 -4.07
N ASN A 19 9.18 11.55 -3.84
CA ASN A 19 9.39 10.25 -3.20
C ASN A 19 9.74 10.46 -1.73
N ILE A 20 8.82 10.04 -0.86
CA ILE A 20 8.93 10.15 0.60
C ILE A 20 8.71 8.76 1.21
N ASN A 21 9.46 8.40 2.24
CA ASN A 21 9.23 7.17 2.99
C ASN A 21 7.81 7.14 3.54
N PHE A 22 7.20 5.96 3.57
CA PHE A 22 5.77 5.81 3.90
C PHE A 22 5.39 6.38 5.28
N ASP A 23 6.22 6.16 6.28
CA ASP A 23 6.06 6.68 7.63
C ASP A 23 6.19 8.21 7.72
N GLY A 24 6.86 8.83 6.75
CA GLY A 24 6.99 10.29 6.61
C GLY A 24 5.81 10.98 5.93
N LEU A 25 4.88 10.26 5.28
CA LEU A 25 3.80 10.86 4.49
C LEU A 25 2.82 11.67 5.33
N ILE A 26 2.32 11.13 6.44
CA ILE A 26 1.40 11.84 7.35
C ILE A 26 2.07 13.08 7.97
N PRO A 27 3.29 13.01 8.53
CA PRO A 27 4.03 14.20 8.95
C PRO A 27 4.18 15.25 7.85
N ALA A 28 4.48 14.85 6.61
CA ALA A 28 4.62 15.79 5.49
C ALA A 28 3.30 16.48 5.11
N LEU A 29 2.15 15.77 5.19
CA LEU A 29 0.82 16.35 5.01
C LEU A 29 0.46 17.33 6.14
N VAL A 30 0.73 16.97 7.39
CA VAL A 30 0.46 17.81 8.57
C VAL A 30 1.27 19.10 8.53
N SER A 31 2.54 19.03 8.10
CA SER A 31 3.42 20.19 7.92
C SER A 31 3.18 20.96 6.62
N LYS A 32 2.25 20.49 5.76
CA LYS A 32 1.94 21.08 4.44
C LYS A 32 3.14 21.13 3.48
N ASN A 33 4.10 20.21 3.65
CA ASN A 33 5.22 20.05 2.72
C ASN A 33 4.79 19.34 1.44
N ILE A 34 3.69 18.58 1.49
CA ILE A 34 2.98 18.01 0.35
C ILE A 34 1.47 18.28 0.50
N ASP A 35 0.76 18.35 -0.62
CA ASP A 35 -0.68 18.60 -0.64
C ASP A 35 -1.49 17.30 -0.47
N ILE A 36 -1.06 16.24 -1.15
CA ILE A 36 -1.72 14.92 -1.16
C ILE A 36 -0.69 13.79 -1.09
N ALA A 37 -1.11 12.65 -0.56
CA ALA A 37 -0.37 11.40 -0.64
C ALA A 37 -1.21 10.30 -1.31
N ILE A 38 -0.71 9.77 -2.45
CA ILE A 38 -1.31 8.64 -3.18
C ILE A 38 -0.28 7.50 -3.16
N SER A 39 -0.34 6.67 -2.13
CA SER A 39 0.71 5.69 -1.84
C SER A 39 0.18 4.36 -1.29
N GLY A 40 -1.02 3.93 -1.70
CA GLY A 40 -1.63 2.72 -1.15
C GLY A 40 -1.91 2.86 0.35
N MET A 41 -2.31 4.06 0.79
CA MET A 41 -2.51 4.31 2.21
C MET A 41 -3.91 3.85 2.63
N THR A 42 -3.96 2.86 3.51
CA THR A 42 -5.21 2.33 4.08
C THR A 42 -5.92 3.41 4.88
N ILE A 43 -7.20 3.57 4.60
CA ILE A 43 -8.13 4.40 5.38
C ILE A 43 -8.39 3.70 6.71
N ASN A 44 -8.04 4.32 7.82
CA ASN A 44 -8.39 3.84 9.16
C ASN A 44 -8.57 4.99 10.16
N ASP A 45 -9.22 4.68 11.30
CA ASP A 45 -9.59 5.70 12.28
C ASP A 45 -8.39 6.38 12.95
N GLU A 46 -7.27 5.68 13.08
CA GLU A 46 -6.05 6.27 13.65
C GLU A 46 -5.48 7.35 12.73
N ARG A 47 -5.35 7.05 11.43
CA ARG A 47 -4.87 8.00 10.42
C ARG A 47 -5.84 9.17 10.25
N LYS A 48 -7.16 8.90 10.28
CA LYS A 48 -8.21 9.93 10.22
C LYS A 48 -8.14 10.96 11.35
N LYS A 49 -7.46 10.69 12.45
CA LYS A 49 -7.22 11.69 13.50
C LYS A 49 -6.33 12.83 13.02
N ASN A 50 -5.40 12.54 12.10
CA ASN A 50 -4.36 13.48 11.66
C ASN A 50 -4.54 13.99 10.23
N VAL A 51 -5.23 13.25 9.36
CA VAL A 51 -5.42 13.56 7.93
C VAL A 51 -6.86 13.33 7.50
N LEU A 52 -7.26 13.96 6.38
CA LEU A 52 -8.45 13.61 5.61
C LEU A 52 -8.09 12.54 4.58
N PHE A 53 -9.09 11.78 4.18
CA PHE A 53 -9.01 10.85 3.06
C PHE A 53 -10.07 11.16 2.01
N SER A 54 -9.75 10.88 0.76
CA SER A 54 -10.73 10.80 -0.31
C SER A 54 -11.68 9.62 -0.11
N GLU A 55 -12.71 9.53 -0.96
CA GLU A 55 -13.41 8.28 -1.19
C GLU A 55 -12.41 7.18 -1.58
N PRO A 56 -12.71 5.91 -1.28
CA PRO A 56 -11.83 4.79 -1.63
C PRO A 56 -11.58 4.71 -3.13
N TYR A 57 -10.31 4.53 -3.51
CA TYR A 57 -9.96 4.31 -4.91
C TYR A 57 -9.55 2.88 -5.22
N TYR A 58 -9.22 2.06 -4.22
CA TYR A 58 -8.81 0.67 -4.41
C TYR A 58 -9.12 -0.14 -3.15
N GLN A 59 -9.63 -1.37 -3.32
CA GLN A 59 -9.79 -2.31 -2.22
C GLN A 59 -8.61 -3.30 -2.20
N SER A 60 -7.97 -3.41 -1.07
CA SER A 60 -6.79 -4.23 -0.82
C SER A 60 -7.00 -5.17 0.38
N GLY A 61 -5.93 -5.79 0.79
CA GLY A 61 -5.80 -6.58 2.00
C GLY A 61 -4.37 -7.08 2.13
N LEU A 62 -3.99 -7.50 3.31
CA LEU A 62 -2.65 -7.98 3.61
C LEU A 62 -2.49 -9.44 3.19
N THR A 63 -1.32 -9.77 2.63
CA THR A 63 -0.92 -11.13 2.30
C THR A 63 0.51 -11.41 2.74
N ILE A 64 0.85 -12.68 2.83
CA ILE A 64 2.18 -13.16 3.22
C ILE A 64 2.91 -13.61 1.97
N VAL A 65 4.19 -13.24 1.86
CA VAL A 65 5.12 -13.76 0.85
C VAL A 65 6.23 -14.53 1.54
N VAL A 66 6.54 -15.70 1.01
CA VAL A 66 7.60 -16.57 1.48
C VAL A 66 8.47 -17.05 0.32
N LYS A 67 9.63 -17.62 0.59
CA LYS A 67 10.39 -18.34 -0.45
C LYS A 67 9.55 -19.50 -0.99
N LYS A 68 9.72 -19.81 -2.27
CA LYS A 68 8.90 -20.80 -2.97
C LYS A 68 9.04 -22.20 -2.39
N ASP A 69 10.22 -22.55 -1.91
CA ASP A 69 10.55 -23.83 -1.26
C ASP A 69 10.12 -23.90 0.22
N ASN A 70 9.68 -22.79 0.80
CA ASN A 70 9.13 -22.79 2.16
C ASN A 70 7.73 -23.43 2.14
N ALA A 71 7.63 -24.64 2.69
CA ALA A 71 6.37 -25.38 2.83
C ALA A 71 5.69 -25.17 4.20
N ASP A 72 6.39 -24.55 5.15
CA ASP A 72 5.96 -24.47 6.56
C ASP A 72 4.97 -23.34 6.83
N ILE A 73 5.03 -22.26 6.02
CA ILE A 73 4.19 -21.08 6.22
C ILE A 73 3.07 -21.07 5.18
N ASN A 74 1.85 -21.35 5.60
CA ASN A 74 0.66 -21.39 4.76
C ASN A 74 -0.49 -20.53 5.32
N SER A 75 -0.30 -19.96 6.52
CA SER A 75 -1.25 -19.07 7.19
C SER A 75 -0.54 -18.09 8.10
N PHE A 76 -1.28 -17.08 8.61
CA PHE A 76 -0.76 -16.13 9.59
C PHE A 76 -0.29 -16.82 10.90
N LYS A 77 -0.97 -17.90 11.29
CA LYS A 77 -0.62 -18.65 12.50
C LYS A 77 0.78 -19.30 12.44
N ASP A 78 1.21 -19.66 11.22
CA ASP A 78 2.51 -20.30 11.01
C ASP A 78 3.69 -19.31 11.13
N LEU A 79 3.39 -18.02 11.27
CA LEU A 79 4.39 -16.99 11.52
C LEU A 79 4.92 -16.97 12.97
N ALA A 80 4.25 -17.64 13.90
CA ALA A 80 4.72 -17.75 15.29
C ALA A 80 6.13 -18.36 15.34
N GLY A 81 7.03 -17.71 16.08
CA GLY A 81 8.45 -18.09 16.19
C GLY A 81 9.30 -17.75 14.96
N LYS A 82 8.74 -17.06 13.93
CA LYS A 82 9.47 -16.65 12.73
C LYS A 82 9.85 -15.17 12.77
N THR A 83 10.87 -14.81 11.99
CA THR A 83 11.19 -13.41 11.72
C THR A 83 10.47 -12.97 10.45
N VAL A 84 9.68 -11.90 10.55
CA VAL A 84 8.84 -11.38 9.49
C VAL A 84 9.23 -9.93 9.18
N ALA A 85 9.51 -9.64 7.91
CA ALA A 85 9.77 -8.27 7.47
C ALA A 85 8.48 -7.56 7.09
N VAL A 86 8.39 -6.28 7.48
CA VAL A 86 7.30 -5.36 7.17
C VAL A 86 7.86 -3.97 6.91
N GLN A 87 7.10 -3.13 6.19
CA GLN A 87 7.48 -1.73 6.04
C GLN A 87 7.01 -0.91 7.25
N ILE A 88 7.86 0.00 7.73
CA ILE A 88 7.57 0.90 8.85
C ILE A 88 6.31 1.74 8.57
N GLY A 89 5.46 1.93 9.59
CA GLY A 89 4.26 2.79 9.52
C GLY A 89 3.06 2.19 8.81
N THR A 90 3.16 0.96 8.31
CA THR A 90 2.07 0.27 7.59
C THR A 90 1.09 -0.45 8.52
N THR A 91 -0.07 -0.81 7.97
CA THR A 91 -1.02 -1.72 8.61
C THR A 91 -0.45 -3.12 8.77
N SER A 92 0.41 -3.55 7.82
CA SER A 92 1.16 -4.81 7.92
C SER A 92 1.99 -4.88 9.20
N ALA A 93 2.75 -3.81 9.51
CA ALA A 93 3.55 -3.75 10.73
C ALA A 93 2.69 -3.85 11.99
N LYS A 94 1.51 -3.20 11.98
CA LYS A 94 0.57 -3.27 13.10
C LYS A 94 -0.03 -4.66 13.26
N GLU A 95 -0.43 -5.28 12.14
CA GLU A 95 -1.05 -6.61 12.15
C GLU A 95 -0.09 -7.67 12.70
N VAL A 96 1.13 -7.69 12.18
CA VAL A 96 2.14 -8.67 12.60
C VAL A 96 2.53 -8.49 14.08
N LYS A 97 2.62 -7.24 14.56
CA LYS A 97 2.93 -6.93 15.97
C LYS A 97 1.85 -7.35 16.97
N LYS A 98 0.63 -7.67 16.52
CA LYS A 98 -0.42 -8.21 17.42
C LYS A 98 -0.06 -9.58 17.97
N ASN A 99 0.78 -10.34 17.29
CA ASN A 99 1.28 -11.62 17.76
C ASN A 99 2.69 -11.45 18.36
N PRO A 100 2.84 -11.53 19.70
CA PRO A 100 4.12 -11.33 20.37
C PRO A 100 5.15 -12.44 20.08
N ASP A 101 4.71 -13.58 19.55
CA ASP A 101 5.59 -14.68 19.19
C ASP A 101 6.29 -14.46 17.83
N ILE A 102 5.93 -13.41 17.09
CA ILE A 102 6.55 -13.07 15.81
C ILE A 102 7.69 -12.07 16.05
N GLN A 103 8.87 -12.36 15.52
CA GLN A 103 9.98 -11.41 15.50
C GLN A 103 9.79 -10.47 14.30
N VAL A 104 9.48 -9.20 14.57
CA VAL A 104 9.19 -8.21 13.52
C VAL A 104 10.46 -7.45 13.14
N LYS A 105 10.82 -7.50 11.85
CA LYS A 105 11.87 -6.68 11.27
C LYS A 105 11.25 -5.58 10.43
N GLU A 106 11.32 -4.34 10.92
CA GLU A 106 10.78 -3.17 10.22
C GLU A 106 11.84 -2.57 9.30
N LEU A 107 11.46 -2.29 8.06
CA LEU A 107 12.33 -1.73 7.01
C LEU A 107 11.68 -0.50 6.37
N ASN A 108 12.50 0.38 5.78
CA ASN A 108 12.04 1.67 5.27
C ASN A 108 11.17 1.55 4.01
N SER A 109 11.38 0.51 3.20
CA SER A 109 10.60 0.32 1.97
C SER A 109 10.12 -1.13 1.83
N SER A 110 9.02 -1.30 1.07
CA SER A 110 8.56 -2.65 0.68
C SER A 110 9.61 -3.40 -0.14
N ALA A 111 10.40 -2.71 -0.97
CA ALA A 111 11.48 -3.33 -1.73
C ALA A 111 12.54 -3.94 -0.81
N ASP A 112 12.91 -3.26 0.28
CA ASP A 112 13.88 -3.78 1.25
C ASP A 112 13.36 -5.04 1.95
N THR A 113 12.04 -5.15 2.18
CA THR A 113 11.45 -6.36 2.77
C THR A 113 11.65 -7.59 1.89
N PHE A 114 11.51 -7.42 0.58
CA PHE A 114 11.75 -8.52 -0.37
C PHE A 114 13.24 -8.86 -0.51
N LEU A 115 14.13 -7.86 -0.49
CA LEU A 115 15.57 -8.10 -0.49
C LEU A 115 16.00 -8.90 0.75
N GLU A 116 15.42 -8.59 1.90
CA GLU A 116 15.70 -9.29 3.14
C GLU A 116 15.20 -10.75 3.11
N LEU A 117 14.01 -10.99 2.52
CA LEU A 117 13.49 -12.33 2.30
C LEU A 117 14.40 -13.14 1.37
N LYS A 118 14.85 -12.51 0.28
CA LYS A 118 15.75 -13.13 -0.69
C LYS A 118 17.09 -13.52 -0.07
N ALA A 119 17.66 -12.62 0.72
CA ALA A 119 18.91 -12.86 1.46
C ALA A 119 18.79 -13.93 2.56
N GLY A 120 17.56 -14.31 2.94
CA GLY A 120 17.30 -15.27 4.00
C GLY A 120 17.38 -14.70 5.41
N GLY A 121 17.41 -13.38 5.54
CA GLY A 121 17.39 -12.69 6.82
C GLY A 121 16.02 -12.71 7.51
N VAL A 122 14.96 -13.03 6.76
CA VAL A 122 13.60 -13.25 7.29
C VAL A 122 12.97 -14.48 6.63
N GLN A 123 11.97 -15.08 7.28
CA GLN A 123 11.24 -16.23 6.74
C GLN A 123 10.00 -15.83 5.93
N ALA A 124 9.46 -14.65 6.20
CA ALA A 124 8.27 -14.14 5.51
C ALA A 124 8.30 -12.60 5.40
N VAL A 125 7.50 -12.11 4.47
CA VAL A 125 7.17 -10.69 4.31
C VAL A 125 5.66 -10.55 4.40
N VAL A 126 5.16 -9.52 5.09
CA VAL A 126 3.74 -9.16 5.09
C VAL A 126 3.61 -7.75 4.51
N ASN A 127 2.91 -7.66 3.40
CA ASN A 127 2.56 -6.42 2.71
C ASN A 127 1.15 -6.53 2.14
N ASP A 128 0.66 -5.43 1.60
CA ASP A 128 -0.56 -5.40 0.81
C ASP A 128 -0.44 -6.27 -0.44
N ARG A 129 -1.52 -6.98 -0.77
CA ARG A 129 -1.56 -7.88 -1.92
C ARG A 129 -1.11 -7.22 -3.23
N PRO A 130 -1.61 -6.02 -3.63
CA PRO A 130 -1.17 -5.40 -4.88
C PRO A 130 0.32 -5.05 -4.90
N VAL A 131 0.93 -4.77 -3.76
CA VAL A 131 2.39 -4.55 -3.64
C VAL A 131 3.14 -5.85 -3.90
N ASN A 132 2.68 -6.95 -3.30
CA ASN A 132 3.27 -8.28 -3.47
C ASN A 132 3.14 -8.77 -4.91
N ASP A 133 1.93 -8.71 -5.48
CA ASP A 133 1.65 -9.15 -6.85
C ASP A 133 2.46 -8.33 -7.87
N TYR A 134 2.54 -7.01 -7.69
CA TYR A 134 3.33 -6.13 -8.55
C TYR A 134 4.83 -6.44 -8.47
N TYR A 135 5.37 -6.60 -7.27
CA TYR A 135 6.79 -6.94 -7.10
C TYR A 135 7.13 -8.23 -7.83
N ILE A 136 6.36 -9.29 -7.60
CA ILE A 136 6.60 -10.61 -8.22
C ILE A 136 6.51 -10.50 -9.75
N ALA A 137 5.48 -9.82 -10.26
CA ALA A 137 5.28 -9.67 -11.71
C ALA A 137 6.40 -8.86 -12.38
N LYS A 138 6.94 -7.84 -11.72
CA LYS A 138 7.95 -6.93 -12.31
C LYS A 138 9.38 -7.40 -12.10
N SER A 139 9.69 -7.97 -10.96
CA SER A 139 11.03 -8.51 -10.69
C SER A 139 11.31 -9.79 -11.46
N GLY A 140 10.28 -10.45 -12.00
CA GLY A 140 10.39 -11.79 -12.57
C GLY A 140 10.80 -12.83 -11.52
N GLU A 141 10.60 -12.52 -10.24
CA GLU A 141 11.04 -13.36 -9.12
C GLU A 141 10.24 -14.66 -9.11
N LYS A 142 10.93 -15.77 -9.41
CA LYS A 142 10.34 -17.11 -9.45
C LYS A 142 10.54 -17.89 -8.14
N ASP A 143 11.33 -17.32 -7.24
CA ASP A 143 11.79 -18.01 -6.03
C ASP A 143 10.96 -17.64 -4.79
N VAL A 144 9.86 -16.92 -5.00
CA VAL A 144 8.90 -16.59 -3.95
C VAL A 144 7.48 -17.01 -4.33
N ARG A 145 6.63 -17.16 -3.34
CA ARG A 145 5.19 -17.40 -3.49
C ARG A 145 4.38 -16.55 -2.53
N VAL A 146 3.21 -16.15 -2.96
CA VAL A 146 2.19 -15.57 -2.09
C VAL A 146 1.44 -16.70 -1.39
N VAL A 147 1.25 -16.56 -0.09
CA VAL A 147 0.36 -17.45 0.68
C VAL A 147 -1.07 -17.08 0.34
N ASN A 148 -1.89 -18.08 0.03
CA ASN A 148 -3.28 -17.86 -0.42
C ASN A 148 -4.23 -17.60 0.77
N GLU A 149 -3.87 -16.66 1.65
CA GLU A 149 -4.68 -16.17 2.74
C GLU A 149 -4.70 -14.65 2.66
N LEU A 150 -5.89 -14.06 2.65
CA LEU A 150 -6.09 -12.63 2.79
C LEU A 150 -6.32 -12.32 4.28
N LEU A 151 -5.38 -11.62 4.90
CA LEU A 151 -5.39 -11.40 6.35
C LEU A 151 -6.39 -10.32 6.76
N THR A 152 -6.59 -9.33 5.88
CA THR A 152 -7.45 -8.16 6.13
C THR A 152 -8.20 -7.77 4.87
N SER A 153 -9.22 -6.92 5.01
CA SER A 153 -9.82 -6.16 3.92
C SER A 153 -9.58 -4.68 4.20
N GLU A 154 -8.95 -3.98 3.27
CA GLU A 154 -8.48 -2.61 3.45
C GLU A 154 -8.80 -1.75 2.24
N ASP A 155 -9.32 -0.54 2.48
CA ASP A 155 -9.58 0.44 1.44
C ASP A 155 -8.45 1.47 1.39
N TYR A 156 -7.92 1.74 0.18
CA TYR A 156 -6.95 2.81 -0.04
C TYR A 156 -7.64 4.13 -0.34
N GLY A 157 -7.17 5.19 0.33
CA GLY A 157 -7.58 6.57 0.05
C GLY A 157 -6.38 7.47 -0.28
N ILE A 158 -6.70 8.57 -0.94
CA ILE A 158 -5.76 9.68 -1.13
C ILE A 158 -5.81 10.50 0.15
N ALA A 159 -4.67 10.63 0.84
CA ALA A 159 -4.59 11.40 2.07
C ALA A 159 -4.22 12.86 1.81
N MET A 160 -4.71 13.76 2.65
CA MET A 160 -4.43 15.21 2.61
C MET A 160 -4.50 15.84 4.01
N ALA A 161 -4.02 17.06 4.15
CA ALA A 161 -4.03 17.77 5.42
C ALA A 161 -5.45 17.85 6.01
N LYS A 162 -5.56 17.72 7.34
CA LYS A 162 -6.82 17.63 8.10
C LYS A 162 -7.74 18.84 7.92
N ASP A 163 -7.19 19.98 7.65
CA ASP A 163 -7.91 21.26 7.47
C ASP A 163 -8.26 21.58 6.01
N ASN A 164 -7.88 20.71 5.04
CA ASN A 164 -8.06 20.97 3.61
C ASN A 164 -9.28 20.24 3.00
N GLN A 165 -10.47 20.56 3.52
CA GLN A 165 -11.74 19.98 3.02
C GLN A 165 -12.06 20.37 1.58
N GLU A 166 -11.59 21.55 1.13
CA GLU A 166 -11.79 21.99 -0.25
C GLU A 166 -11.04 21.08 -1.23
N LEU A 167 -9.78 20.75 -0.92
CA LEU A 167 -8.98 19.82 -1.73
C LEU A 167 -9.58 18.41 -1.71
N GLN A 168 -10.09 17.95 -0.55
CA GLN A 168 -10.79 16.66 -0.46
C GLN A 168 -11.93 16.57 -1.48
N LYS A 169 -12.81 17.57 -1.51
CA LYS A 169 -13.93 17.61 -2.45
C LYS A 169 -13.47 17.58 -3.91
N LYS A 170 -12.44 18.37 -4.25
CA LYS A 170 -11.86 18.38 -5.61
C LYS A 170 -11.27 17.02 -6.00
N VAL A 171 -10.59 16.36 -5.08
CA VAL A 171 -10.02 15.01 -5.30
C VAL A 171 -11.13 13.97 -5.48
N ASP A 172 -12.19 14.03 -4.67
CA ASP A 172 -13.33 13.11 -4.80
C ASP A 172 -14.08 13.30 -6.12
N GLU A 173 -14.30 14.56 -6.53
CA GLU A 173 -14.88 14.87 -7.83
C GLU A 173 -14.00 14.39 -9.00
N ALA A 174 -12.68 14.56 -8.90
CA ALA A 174 -11.74 14.08 -9.89
C ALA A 174 -11.75 12.54 -9.99
N LEU A 175 -11.71 11.84 -8.86
CA LEU A 175 -11.81 10.37 -8.82
C LEU A 175 -13.11 9.87 -9.45
N LYS A 176 -14.23 10.54 -9.14
CA LYS A 176 -15.54 10.22 -9.74
C LYS A 176 -15.51 10.36 -11.25
N LYS A 177 -15.02 11.49 -11.77
CA LYS A 177 -14.90 11.73 -13.23
C LYS A 177 -14.00 10.70 -13.90
N LEU A 178 -12.86 10.35 -13.30
CA LEU A 178 -11.95 9.33 -13.82
C LEU A 178 -12.59 7.94 -13.91
N LYS A 179 -13.47 7.60 -12.96
CA LYS A 179 -14.26 6.37 -13.01
C LYS A 179 -15.34 6.43 -14.09
N GLU A 180 -16.05 7.55 -14.20
CA GLU A 180 -17.14 7.75 -15.19
C GLU A 180 -16.65 7.78 -16.63
N ASN A 181 -15.49 8.40 -16.91
CA ASN A 181 -14.94 8.52 -18.26
C ASN A 181 -14.05 7.31 -18.67
N GLY A 182 -13.90 6.31 -17.79
CA GLY A 182 -13.14 5.09 -18.05
C GLY A 182 -11.62 5.22 -17.91
N LYS A 183 -11.11 6.40 -17.58
CA LYS A 183 -9.66 6.62 -17.40
C LYS A 183 -9.09 5.86 -16.22
N TYR A 184 -9.87 5.71 -15.14
CA TYR A 184 -9.50 4.89 -14.00
C TYR A 184 -9.31 3.43 -14.42
N ASP A 185 -10.23 2.85 -15.21
CA ASP A 185 -10.15 1.48 -15.71
C ASP A 185 -8.93 1.26 -16.62
N GLU A 186 -8.59 2.24 -17.47
CA GLU A 186 -7.38 2.19 -18.30
C GLU A 186 -6.12 2.09 -17.44
N ILE A 187 -6.01 2.94 -16.41
CA ILE A 187 -4.88 2.96 -15.47
C ILE A 187 -4.82 1.63 -14.72
N TYR A 188 -5.96 1.18 -14.20
CA TYR A 188 -6.06 -0.09 -13.47
C TYR A 188 -5.60 -1.27 -14.33
N LYS A 189 -6.13 -1.38 -15.55
CA LYS A 189 -5.77 -2.42 -16.51
C LYS A 189 -4.28 -2.40 -16.89
N LYS A 190 -3.70 -1.21 -17.06
CA LYS A 190 -2.27 -1.04 -17.35
C LYS A 190 -1.38 -1.68 -16.28
N TRP A 191 -1.76 -1.59 -15.01
CA TRP A 191 -0.94 -2.01 -13.88
C TRP A 191 -1.26 -3.42 -13.38
N PHE A 192 -2.51 -3.85 -13.46
CA PHE A 192 -2.99 -5.12 -12.92
C PHE A 192 -3.47 -6.12 -13.99
N GLY A 193 -3.49 -5.73 -15.26
CA GLY A 193 -3.81 -6.61 -16.37
C GLY A 193 -5.30 -6.95 -16.55
N GLN A 194 -6.18 -6.46 -15.68
CA GLN A 194 -7.64 -6.67 -15.71
C GLN A 194 -8.38 -5.38 -15.39
N LYS A 195 -9.72 -5.34 -15.59
CA LYS A 195 -10.54 -4.21 -15.17
C LYS A 195 -10.67 -4.14 -13.65
N ALA A 196 -10.94 -2.94 -13.12
CA ALA A 196 -11.43 -2.77 -11.76
C ALA A 196 -12.80 -3.47 -11.60
N GLU A 197 -12.97 -4.21 -10.52
CA GLU A 197 -14.25 -4.79 -10.12
C GLU A 197 -15.17 -3.77 -9.44
#